data_9f1101e320db5fd1014e477c6bf9dae2
#
_entry.id   9f1101e320db5fd1014e477c6bf9dae2
#
_cell.length_a   1.000
_cell.length_b   1.000
_cell.length_c   1.000
_cell.angle_alpha   90.00
_cell.angle_beta   90.00
_cell.angle_gamma   90.00
#
_symmetry.space_group_name_H-M   'P 1'
#
loop_
_entity.id
_entity.type
_entity.pdbx_description
1 polymer ?
#
loop_
_entity_poly.entity_id
_entity_poly.type
_entity_poly.pdbx_seq_one_letter_code
_entity_poly.pdbx_strand_id
1 'polypeptide(L)'
;MQYTPSPTLYLRLRKRIQVRKGENIVLADIAQLLVEPEYESKLKALIVYKPAEKDGSLVLIDMMLIVSKVKAIYPQMQIEHFGEPHALVEVRAQLKPPNLILIAMVWLLLFTGSGLAIMNFHADVSMAAVHQHIYKLLTGRETEHPLLLQIPYSIGIGIGMIIFFNHLFKKKFNEEPSPLEVEMFMYQENMNHYVITEEYCKMHERSKEHKEGS
;
A
#
# COMPACT_ATOMS: atom_id res chain seq x y z
N MET A 1 17.45 -27.38 45.70
CA MET A 1 16.60 -26.41 44.95
C MET A 1 16.95 -26.58 43.49
N GLN A 2 16.05 -27.22 42.74
CA GLN A 2 16.20 -27.29 41.28
C GLN A 2 15.92 -25.91 40.71
N TYR A 3 16.92 -25.25 40.13
CA TYR A 3 16.77 -24.05 39.33
C TYR A 3 16.06 -24.46 38.03
N THR A 4 14.73 -24.40 38.01
CA THR A 4 14.01 -24.41 36.74
C THR A 4 14.25 -23.06 36.09
N PRO A 5 14.95 -22.99 34.97
CA PRO A 5 15.13 -21.70 34.26
C PRO A 5 13.76 -21.13 33.95
N SER A 6 13.55 -19.84 34.29
CA SER A 6 12.32 -19.17 33.92
C SER A 6 12.17 -19.15 32.40
N PRO A 7 11.00 -19.53 31.86
CA PRO A 7 10.82 -19.56 30.40
C PRO A 7 11.01 -18.15 29.82
N THR A 8 11.77 -18.08 28.74
CA THR A 8 12.06 -16.80 28.06
C THR A 8 11.32 -16.71 26.73
N LEU A 9 10.58 -15.62 26.56
CA LEU A 9 9.91 -15.24 25.32
C LEU A 9 10.73 -14.20 24.59
N TYR A 10 11.24 -14.55 23.41
CA TYR A 10 11.84 -13.63 22.48
C TYR A 10 10.77 -13.08 21.54
N LEU A 11 10.72 -11.75 21.37
CA LEU A 11 9.65 -11.06 20.70
C LEU A 11 10.19 -10.00 19.74
N ARG A 12 9.69 -10.03 18.49
CA ARG A 12 10.01 -9.03 17.48
C ARG A 12 8.74 -8.49 16.88
N LEU A 13 8.44 -7.21 17.11
CA LEU A 13 7.26 -6.56 16.55
C LEU A 13 7.42 -6.29 15.05
N ARG A 14 6.30 -6.37 14.34
CA ARG A 14 6.22 -5.91 12.95
C ARG A 14 5.99 -4.41 12.93
N LYS A 15 6.70 -3.69 12.06
CA LYS A 15 6.56 -2.22 11.96
C LYS A 15 5.13 -1.78 11.66
N ARG A 16 4.47 -2.45 10.71
CA ARG A 16 3.11 -2.14 10.27
C ARG A 16 2.36 -3.39 9.89
N ILE A 17 1.12 -3.47 10.31
CA ILE A 17 0.18 -4.54 9.94
C ILE A 17 -1.17 -3.95 9.55
N GLN A 18 -1.94 -4.72 8.79
CA GLN A 18 -3.29 -4.34 8.37
C GLN A 18 -4.29 -5.35 8.92
N VAL A 19 -5.32 -4.84 9.59
CA VAL A 19 -6.38 -5.65 10.22
C VAL A 19 -7.73 -5.13 9.78
N ARG A 20 -8.72 -6.00 9.67
CA ARG A 20 -10.09 -5.59 9.33
C ARG A 20 -10.78 -4.97 10.56
N LYS A 21 -11.65 -4.00 10.29
CA LYS A 21 -12.46 -3.38 11.35
C LYS A 21 -13.28 -4.44 12.10
N GLY A 22 -13.17 -4.45 13.43
CA GLY A 22 -13.87 -5.40 14.31
C GLY A 22 -13.16 -6.74 14.53
N GLU A 23 -12.03 -7.00 13.90
CA GLU A 23 -11.21 -8.18 14.11
C GLU A 23 -10.31 -8.02 15.33
N ASN A 24 -10.23 -9.08 16.14
CA ASN A 24 -9.34 -9.05 17.31
C ASN A 24 -7.89 -9.18 16.85
N ILE A 25 -7.01 -8.36 17.36
CA ILE A 25 -5.58 -8.40 17.07
C ILE A 25 -4.94 -9.38 18.04
N VAL A 26 -4.44 -10.50 17.52
CA VAL A 26 -3.71 -11.49 18.30
C VAL A 26 -2.20 -11.27 18.22
N LEU A 27 -1.46 -11.78 19.19
CA LEU A 27 -0.03 -11.58 19.28
C LEU A 27 0.72 -12.13 18.06
N ALA A 28 0.24 -13.21 17.45
CA ALA A 28 0.81 -13.77 16.23
C ALA A 28 0.72 -12.83 15.02
N ASP A 29 -0.25 -11.91 14.97
CA ASP A 29 -0.41 -10.97 13.86
C ASP A 29 0.63 -9.86 13.91
N ILE A 30 0.92 -9.38 15.13
CA ILE A 30 1.77 -8.20 15.35
C ILE A 30 3.22 -8.53 15.64
N ALA A 31 3.53 -9.79 16.02
CA ALA A 31 4.87 -10.18 16.45
C ALA A 31 5.32 -11.53 15.89
N GLN A 32 6.61 -11.65 15.73
CA GLN A 32 7.28 -12.94 15.63
C GLN A 32 7.68 -13.38 17.03
N LEU A 33 7.34 -14.62 17.36
CA LEU A 33 7.55 -15.20 18.68
C LEU A 33 8.55 -16.34 18.58
N LEU A 34 9.48 -16.39 19.52
CA LEU A 34 10.34 -17.54 19.76
C LEU A 34 10.27 -17.86 21.25
N VAL A 35 9.68 -19.01 21.55
CA VAL A 35 9.42 -19.50 22.90
C VAL A 35 9.37 -21.01 22.87
N GLU A 36 9.45 -21.67 24.02
CA GLU A 36 9.27 -23.10 24.14
C GLU A 36 7.92 -23.58 23.57
N PRO A 37 7.85 -24.72 22.88
CA PRO A 37 6.65 -25.19 22.19
C PRO A 37 5.40 -25.32 23.09
N GLU A 38 5.59 -25.52 24.37
CA GLU A 38 4.49 -25.59 25.36
C GLU A 38 3.70 -24.32 25.48
N TYR A 39 4.36 -23.16 25.36
CA TYR A 39 3.75 -21.82 25.53
C TYR A 39 3.33 -21.20 24.19
N GLU A 40 3.87 -21.70 23.10
CA GLU A 40 3.76 -21.06 21.77
C GLU A 40 2.32 -20.90 21.30
N SER A 41 1.52 -21.97 21.39
CA SER A 41 0.14 -21.95 20.89
C SER A 41 -0.76 -20.97 21.65
N LYS A 42 -0.61 -20.90 22.97
CA LYS A 42 -1.40 -19.99 23.83
C LYS A 42 -0.97 -18.55 23.61
N LEU A 43 0.33 -18.29 23.49
CA LEU A 43 0.85 -16.95 23.26
C LEU A 43 0.49 -16.43 21.87
N LYS A 44 0.52 -17.26 20.84
CA LYS A 44 0.08 -16.89 19.48
C LYS A 44 -1.39 -16.48 19.44
N ALA A 45 -2.25 -17.14 20.19
CA ALA A 45 -3.69 -16.86 20.26
C ALA A 45 -4.04 -15.73 21.25
N LEU A 46 -3.06 -15.14 21.95
CA LEU A 46 -3.30 -14.09 22.93
C LEU A 46 -3.85 -12.82 22.24
N ILE A 47 -5.06 -12.43 22.63
CA ILE A 47 -5.66 -11.18 22.16
C ILE A 47 -4.98 -10.00 22.85
N VAL A 48 -4.22 -9.24 22.06
CA VAL A 48 -3.51 -8.05 22.55
C VAL A 48 -4.44 -6.85 22.58
N TYR A 49 -5.18 -6.63 21.49
CA TYR A 49 -6.04 -5.46 21.35
C TYR A 49 -7.30 -5.76 20.54
N LYS A 50 -8.40 -5.06 20.87
CA LYS A 50 -9.63 -5.10 20.08
C LYS A 50 -9.95 -3.68 19.63
N PRO A 51 -9.79 -3.36 18.33
CA PRO A 51 -10.07 -2.03 17.82
C PRO A 51 -11.52 -1.63 18.06
N ALA A 52 -11.73 -0.49 18.69
CA ALA A 52 -13.05 0.11 18.89
C ALA A 52 -13.36 1.09 17.74
N GLU A 53 -14.63 1.45 17.58
CA GLU A 53 -15.03 2.40 16.52
C GLU A 53 -14.40 3.78 16.63
N LYS A 54 -14.07 4.18 17.85
CA LYS A 54 -13.45 5.47 18.20
C LYS A 54 -11.93 5.53 17.99
N ASP A 55 -11.29 4.40 17.71
CA ASP A 55 -9.82 4.34 17.62
C ASP A 55 -9.27 4.84 16.25
N GLY A 56 -10.15 5.20 15.33
CA GLY A 56 -9.73 5.69 14.01
C GLY A 56 -9.23 4.59 13.07
N SER A 57 -8.47 4.99 12.07
CA SER A 57 -7.91 4.09 11.05
C SER A 57 -6.51 3.57 11.40
N LEU A 58 -5.86 4.16 12.40
CA LEU A 58 -4.52 3.80 12.84
C LEU A 58 -4.52 3.63 14.36
N VAL A 59 -3.96 2.53 14.83
CA VAL A 59 -3.81 2.19 16.25
C VAL A 59 -2.35 1.86 16.50
N LEU A 60 -1.76 2.48 17.54
CA LEU A 60 -0.42 2.16 17.99
C LEU A 60 -0.49 1.14 19.12
N ILE A 61 0.17 0.00 18.94
CA ILE A 61 0.33 -1.03 19.98
C ILE A 61 1.74 -0.94 20.51
N ASP A 62 1.84 -0.53 21.78
CA ASP A 62 3.11 -0.43 22.48
C ASP A 62 3.51 -1.78 23.11
N MET A 63 4.82 -2.00 23.21
CA MET A 63 5.41 -3.18 23.83
C MET A 63 4.95 -3.35 25.29
N MET A 64 4.78 -2.26 26.03
CA MET A 64 4.33 -2.32 27.44
C MET A 64 2.94 -2.97 27.60
N LEU A 65 2.05 -2.72 26.63
CA LEU A 65 0.74 -3.38 26.59
C LEU A 65 0.89 -4.89 26.41
N ILE A 66 1.78 -5.31 25.51
CA ILE A 66 2.05 -6.73 25.26
C ILE A 66 2.65 -7.39 26.50
N VAL A 67 3.67 -6.77 27.10
CA VAL A 67 4.31 -7.26 28.32
C VAL A 67 3.29 -7.44 29.44
N SER A 68 2.40 -6.46 29.65
CA SER A 68 1.34 -6.54 30.69
C SER A 68 0.40 -7.72 30.44
N LYS A 69 -0.01 -7.94 29.18
CA LYS A 69 -0.90 -9.05 28.79
C LYS A 69 -0.23 -10.42 28.96
N VAL A 70 1.03 -10.56 28.54
CA VAL A 70 1.78 -11.80 28.69
C VAL A 70 2.04 -12.11 30.16
N LYS A 71 2.45 -11.12 30.96
CA LYS A 71 2.68 -11.30 32.41
C LYS A 71 1.42 -11.58 33.21
N ALA A 72 0.27 -11.15 32.74
CA ALA A 72 -1.01 -11.51 33.36
C ALA A 72 -1.30 -13.00 33.27
N ILE A 73 -0.79 -13.70 32.22
CA ILE A 73 -0.97 -15.16 32.04
C ILE A 73 0.23 -15.93 32.61
N TYR A 74 1.45 -15.41 32.37
CA TYR A 74 2.70 -16.03 32.77
C TYR A 74 3.59 -15.05 33.55
N PRO A 75 3.34 -14.86 34.89
CA PRO A 75 4.08 -13.88 35.70
C PRO A 75 5.60 -14.09 35.74
N GLN A 76 6.03 -15.37 35.66
CA GLN A 76 7.43 -15.77 35.75
C GLN A 76 8.18 -15.71 34.42
N MET A 77 7.47 -15.47 33.30
CA MET A 77 8.08 -15.45 31.96
C MET A 77 8.97 -14.21 31.80
N GLN A 78 10.20 -14.44 31.40
CA GLN A 78 11.11 -13.36 30.99
C GLN A 78 10.77 -12.97 29.54
N ILE A 79 10.78 -11.68 29.24
CA ILE A 79 10.43 -11.17 27.91
C ILE A 79 11.60 -10.34 27.41
N GLU A 80 12.18 -10.79 26.31
CA GLU A 80 13.21 -10.05 25.58
C GLU A 80 12.66 -9.63 24.23
N HIS A 81 12.80 -8.34 23.90
CA HIS A 81 12.34 -7.84 22.63
C HIS A 81 13.47 -7.36 21.72
N PHE A 82 13.27 -7.51 20.41
CA PHE A 82 14.18 -7.06 19.37
C PHE A 82 13.46 -6.10 18.41
N GLY A 83 14.12 -4.99 18.11
CA GLY A 83 13.61 -4.00 17.18
C GLY A 83 12.80 -2.89 17.85
N GLU A 84 11.86 -2.31 17.13
CA GLU A 84 11.07 -1.17 17.63
C GLU A 84 10.07 -1.60 18.70
N PRO A 85 9.87 -0.78 19.75
CA PRO A 85 9.01 -1.14 20.88
C PRO A 85 7.51 -0.95 20.58
N HIS A 86 7.13 -0.74 19.34
CA HIS A 86 5.76 -0.49 18.94
C HIS A 86 5.44 -1.11 17.57
N ALA A 87 4.15 -1.36 17.33
CA ALA A 87 3.62 -1.79 16.04
C ALA A 87 2.47 -0.86 15.64
N LEU A 88 2.50 -0.37 14.39
CA LEU A 88 1.43 0.43 13.82
C LEU A 88 0.40 -0.50 13.16
N VAL A 89 -0.83 -0.46 13.65
CA VAL A 89 -1.95 -1.26 13.12
C VAL A 89 -2.87 -0.36 12.31
N GLU A 90 -2.96 -0.63 11.02
CA GLU A 90 -3.90 0.00 10.12
C GLU A 90 -5.22 -0.77 10.11
N VAL A 91 -6.25 -0.15 10.69
CA VAL A 91 -7.61 -0.72 10.70
C VAL A 91 -8.31 -0.35 9.41
N ARG A 92 -8.41 -1.29 8.48
CA ARG A 92 -9.12 -1.08 7.22
C ARG A 92 -10.61 -1.31 7.38
N ALA A 93 -11.39 -0.30 7.05
CA ALA A 93 -12.81 -0.51 6.80
C ALA A 93 -12.96 -1.51 5.62
N GLN A 94 -14.01 -2.32 5.64
CA GLN A 94 -14.34 -3.16 4.49
C GLN A 94 -14.47 -2.24 3.26
N LEU A 95 -13.56 -2.39 2.32
CA LEU A 95 -13.66 -1.70 1.04
C LEU A 95 -14.94 -2.18 0.37
N LYS A 96 -15.92 -1.30 0.23
CA LYS A 96 -17.06 -1.56 -0.63
C LYS A 96 -16.52 -1.86 -2.03
N PRO A 97 -17.07 -2.86 -2.74
CA PRO A 97 -16.61 -3.12 -4.10
C PRO A 97 -16.75 -1.83 -4.92
N PRO A 98 -15.75 -1.50 -5.74
CA PRO A 98 -15.79 -0.28 -6.52
C PRO A 98 -17.01 -0.29 -7.44
N ASN A 99 -17.66 0.86 -7.57
CA ASN A 99 -18.80 1.00 -8.48
C ASN A 99 -18.30 0.92 -9.92
N LEU A 100 -18.56 -0.22 -10.58
CA LEU A 100 -18.12 -0.48 -11.95
C LEU A 100 -18.64 0.56 -12.95
N ILE A 101 -19.84 1.13 -12.70
CA ILE A 101 -20.41 2.17 -13.56
C ILE A 101 -19.56 3.45 -13.46
N LEU A 102 -19.15 3.84 -12.25
CA LEU A 102 -18.30 5.01 -12.05
C LEU A 102 -16.93 4.82 -12.74
N ILE A 103 -16.34 3.63 -12.60
CA ILE A 103 -15.08 3.28 -13.26
C ILE A 103 -15.23 3.36 -14.77
N ALA A 104 -16.30 2.77 -15.32
CA ALA A 104 -16.56 2.80 -16.76
C ALA A 104 -16.77 4.24 -17.27
N MET A 105 -17.46 5.09 -16.51
CA MET A 105 -17.69 6.48 -16.87
C MET A 105 -16.37 7.29 -16.89
N VAL A 106 -15.53 7.12 -15.87
CA VAL A 106 -14.21 7.77 -15.83
C VAL A 106 -13.32 7.27 -16.98
N TRP A 107 -13.38 5.97 -17.26
CA TRP A 107 -12.62 5.38 -18.37
C TRP A 107 -13.07 5.92 -19.73
N LEU A 108 -14.37 6.05 -19.94
CA LEU A 108 -14.95 6.64 -21.16
C LEU A 108 -14.55 8.11 -21.31
N LEU A 109 -14.59 8.87 -20.23
CA LEU A 109 -14.18 10.28 -20.22
C LEU A 109 -12.70 10.44 -20.59
N LEU A 110 -11.83 9.64 -19.98
CA LEU A 110 -10.40 9.64 -20.28
C LEU A 110 -10.11 9.19 -21.71
N PHE A 111 -10.81 8.15 -22.19
CA PHE A 111 -10.69 7.66 -23.57
C PHE A 111 -11.09 8.75 -24.57
N THR A 112 -12.23 9.41 -24.35
CA THR A 112 -12.72 10.47 -25.24
C THR A 112 -11.76 11.69 -25.21
N GLY A 113 -11.31 12.11 -24.04
CA GLY A 113 -10.34 13.20 -23.88
C GLY A 113 -9.02 12.93 -24.59
N SER A 114 -8.50 11.73 -24.42
CA SER A 114 -7.26 11.30 -25.10
C SER A 114 -7.43 11.24 -26.62
N GLY A 115 -8.58 10.73 -27.09
CA GLY A 115 -8.89 10.68 -28.52
C GLY A 115 -8.97 12.08 -29.13
N LEU A 116 -9.64 13.02 -28.47
CA LEU A 116 -9.70 14.41 -28.92
C LEU A 116 -8.35 15.10 -28.93
N ALA A 117 -7.50 14.85 -27.92
CA ALA A 117 -6.15 15.39 -27.87
C ALA A 117 -5.28 14.89 -29.04
N ILE A 118 -5.34 13.58 -29.33
CA ILE A 118 -4.63 12.99 -30.46
C ILE A 118 -5.15 13.55 -31.79
N MET A 119 -6.47 13.70 -31.93
CA MET A 119 -7.09 14.24 -33.15
C MET A 119 -6.69 15.70 -33.39
N ASN A 120 -6.68 16.52 -32.35
CA ASN A 120 -6.22 17.91 -32.43
C ASN A 120 -4.75 17.99 -32.86
N PHE A 121 -3.88 17.20 -32.23
CA PHE A 121 -2.47 17.13 -32.63
C PHE A 121 -2.32 16.70 -34.09
N HIS A 122 -3.10 15.72 -34.52
CA HIS A 122 -3.08 15.21 -35.90
C HIS A 122 -3.49 16.28 -36.93
N ALA A 123 -4.45 17.14 -36.56
CA ALA A 123 -4.85 18.28 -37.38
C ALA A 123 -3.77 19.38 -37.45
N ASP A 124 -3.16 19.72 -36.29
CA ASP A 124 -2.13 20.75 -36.20
C ASP A 124 -0.88 20.42 -37.04
N VAL A 125 -0.49 19.15 -37.13
CA VAL A 125 0.66 18.69 -37.96
C VAL A 125 0.27 18.44 -39.42
N SER A 126 -0.96 18.71 -39.82
CA SER A 126 -1.45 18.51 -41.21
C SER A 126 -1.18 17.11 -41.76
N MET A 127 -1.31 16.08 -40.92
CA MET A 127 -1.02 14.68 -41.29
C MET A 127 -1.83 14.16 -42.46
N ALA A 128 -3.02 14.71 -42.70
CA ALA A 128 -3.83 14.39 -43.86
C ALA A 128 -3.10 14.69 -45.16
N ALA A 129 -2.46 15.88 -45.25
CA ALA A 129 -1.67 16.28 -46.43
C ALA A 129 -0.41 15.39 -46.58
N VAL A 130 0.23 15.01 -45.49
CA VAL A 130 1.39 14.10 -45.50
C VAL A 130 0.98 12.73 -46.05
N HIS A 131 -0.14 12.17 -45.60
CA HIS A 131 -0.64 10.88 -46.11
C HIS A 131 -1.00 10.94 -47.62
N GLN A 132 -1.60 12.03 -48.09
CA GLN A 132 -1.90 12.25 -49.51
C GLN A 132 -0.62 12.30 -50.32
N HIS A 133 0.41 13.01 -49.81
CA HIS A 133 1.70 13.12 -50.53
C HIS A 133 2.42 11.78 -50.58
N ILE A 134 2.47 11.02 -49.49
CA ILE A 134 3.07 9.68 -49.46
C ILE A 134 2.32 8.73 -50.39
N TYR A 135 0.97 8.77 -50.37
CA TYR A 135 0.16 7.93 -51.24
C TYR A 135 0.42 8.21 -52.71
N LYS A 136 0.53 9.50 -53.12
CA LYS A 136 0.86 9.91 -54.47
C LYS A 136 2.25 9.38 -54.88
N LEU A 137 3.25 9.46 -53.97
CA LEU A 137 4.58 8.95 -54.23
C LEU A 137 4.61 7.41 -54.44
N LEU A 138 3.81 6.67 -53.69
CA LEU A 138 3.79 5.21 -53.75
C LEU A 138 2.95 4.66 -54.90
N THR A 139 1.82 5.29 -55.22
CA THR A 139 0.82 4.76 -56.17
C THR A 139 0.75 5.53 -57.46
N GLY A 140 1.35 6.73 -57.52
CA GLY A 140 1.24 7.66 -58.69
C GLY A 140 -0.18 8.28 -58.82
N ARG A 141 -1.11 8.02 -57.91
CA ARG A 141 -2.49 8.51 -57.94
C ARG A 141 -2.76 9.52 -56.82
N GLU A 142 -3.56 10.52 -57.14
CA GLU A 142 -4.06 11.48 -56.13
C GLU A 142 -5.39 11.00 -55.59
N THR A 143 -5.55 11.07 -54.24
CA THR A 143 -6.82 10.81 -53.57
C THR A 143 -6.92 11.69 -52.33
N GLU A 144 -8.13 12.20 -52.07
CA GLU A 144 -8.39 13.03 -50.89
C GLU A 144 -8.36 12.21 -49.58
N HIS A 145 -8.70 10.92 -49.68
CA HIS A 145 -8.78 10.01 -48.52
C HIS A 145 -7.95 8.74 -48.75
N PRO A 146 -6.65 8.75 -48.51
CA PRO A 146 -5.78 7.58 -48.70
C PRO A 146 -5.96 6.56 -47.56
N LEU A 147 -7.12 5.89 -47.47
CA LEU A 147 -7.48 4.95 -46.44
C LEU A 147 -6.47 3.83 -46.25
N LEU A 148 -5.82 3.43 -47.36
CA LEU A 148 -4.77 2.40 -47.36
C LEU A 148 -3.55 2.75 -46.49
N LEU A 149 -3.28 4.04 -46.28
CA LEU A 149 -2.23 4.55 -45.37
C LEU A 149 -2.79 4.95 -44.01
N GLN A 150 -3.97 5.57 -44.00
CA GLN A 150 -4.56 6.11 -42.76
C GLN A 150 -4.94 5.01 -41.75
N ILE A 151 -5.49 3.87 -42.24
CA ILE A 151 -5.91 2.77 -41.34
C ILE A 151 -4.71 2.08 -40.68
N PRO A 152 -3.67 1.61 -41.41
CA PRO A 152 -2.50 1.01 -40.80
C PRO A 152 -1.75 1.98 -39.87
N TYR A 153 -1.67 3.26 -40.25
CA TYR A 153 -1.07 4.29 -39.40
C TYR A 153 -1.77 4.46 -38.05
N SER A 154 -3.11 4.57 -38.08
CA SER A 154 -3.90 4.69 -36.83
C SER A 154 -3.75 3.47 -35.92
N ILE A 155 -3.79 2.26 -36.51
CA ILE A 155 -3.57 1.01 -35.79
C ILE A 155 -2.12 0.96 -35.23
N GLY A 156 -1.14 1.37 -36.04
CA GLY A 156 0.27 1.41 -35.65
C GLY A 156 0.54 2.32 -34.46
N ILE A 157 -0.04 3.53 -34.45
CA ILE A 157 0.06 4.43 -33.29
C ILE A 157 -0.56 3.79 -32.05
N GLY A 158 -1.76 3.22 -32.14
CA GLY A 158 -2.43 2.59 -31.00
C GLY A 158 -1.64 1.43 -30.43
N ILE A 159 -1.19 0.52 -31.28
CA ILE A 159 -0.36 -0.62 -30.87
C ILE A 159 1.00 -0.15 -30.35
N GLY A 160 1.64 0.80 -31.01
CA GLY A 160 2.93 1.38 -30.62
C GLY A 160 2.86 1.99 -29.21
N MET A 161 1.82 2.75 -28.90
CA MET A 161 1.60 3.28 -27.54
C MET A 161 1.44 2.17 -26.51
N ILE A 162 0.62 1.15 -26.82
CA ILE A 162 0.41 0.03 -25.89
C ILE A 162 1.72 -0.70 -25.62
N ILE A 163 2.51 -0.99 -26.66
CA ILE A 163 3.81 -1.67 -26.52
C ILE A 163 4.78 -0.79 -25.74
N PHE A 164 4.87 0.49 -26.08
CA PHE A 164 5.78 1.43 -25.44
C PHE A 164 5.48 1.54 -23.94
N PHE A 165 4.25 1.85 -23.56
CA PHE A 165 3.91 2.03 -22.14
C PHE A 165 3.87 0.71 -21.35
N ASN A 166 3.44 -0.41 -21.94
CA ASN A 166 3.38 -1.67 -21.24
C ASN A 166 4.68 -2.46 -21.24
N HIS A 167 5.51 -2.35 -22.26
CA HIS A 167 6.71 -3.18 -22.40
C HIS A 167 7.97 -2.46 -21.98
N LEU A 168 8.17 -1.22 -22.43
CA LEU A 168 9.36 -0.43 -22.10
C LEU A 168 9.36 0.05 -20.64
N PHE A 169 8.21 0.52 -20.13
CA PHE A 169 8.14 1.02 -18.74
C PHE A 169 7.94 -0.09 -17.69
N LYS A 170 7.47 -1.28 -18.06
CA LYS A 170 7.42 -2.42 -17.13
C LYS A 170 8.73 -3.17 -16.95
N LYS A 171 9.65 -3.09 -17.87
CA LYS A 171 11.00 -3.64 -17.67
C LYS A 171 11.76 -2.68 -16.76
N LYS A 172 11.91 -3.06 -15.49
CA LYS A 172 12.95 -2.48 -14.63
C LYS A 172 14.30 -2.82 -15.30
N PHE A 173 14.88 -1.85 -15.97
CA PHE A 173 16.20 -1.99 -16.61
C PHE A 173 17.31 -2.05 -15.55
N ASN A 174 17.01 -1.70 -14.31
CA ASN A 174 17.93 -1.70 -13.18
C ASN A 174 17.22 -2.20 -11.92
N GLU A 175 17.93 -2.90 -11.05
CA GLU A 175 17.44 -3.30 -9.73
C GLU A 175 17.31 -2.10 -8.76
N GLU A 176 17.85 -0.95 -9.15
CA GLU A 176 17.76 0.27 -8.36
C GLU A 176 16.32 0.82 -8.37
N PRO A 177 15.80 1.21 -7.19
CA PRO A 177 14.48 1.81 -7.09
C PRO A 177 14.46 3.15 -7.85
N SER A 178 13.35 3.44 -8.52
CA SER A 178 13.17 4.73 -9.19
C SER A 178 13.16 5.88 -8.17
N PRO A 179 13.57 7.11 -8.56
CA PRO A 179 13.50 8.27 -7.66
C PRO A 179 12.10 8.47 -7.05
N LEU A 180 11.04 8.18 -7.81
CA LEU A 180 9.66 8.24 -7.34
C LEU A 180 9.36 7.18 -6.27
N GLU A 181 9.89 5.96 -6.43
CA GLU A 181 9.71 4.89 -5.43
C GLU A 181 10.41 5.24 -4.12
N VAL A 182 11.60 5.83 -4.20
CA VAL A 182 12.35 6.30 -3.02
C VAL A 182 11.61 7.44 -2.31
N GLU A 183 11.11 8.42 -3.06
CA GLU A 183 10.35 9.55 -2.52
C GLU A 183 9.05 9.08 -1.84
N MET A 184 8.32 8.17 -2.47
CA MET A 184 7.12 7.56 -1.88
C MET A 184 7.43 6.77 -0.61
N PHE A 185 8.55 6.04 -0.59
CA PHE A 185 8.99 5.33 0.61
C PHE A 185 9.33 6.28 1.75
N MET A 186 10.12 7.33 1.46
CA MET A 186 10.48 8.35 2.46
C MET A 186 9.25 9.09 2.99
N TYR A 187 8.32 9.45 2.12
CA TYR A 187 7.05 10.06 2.51
C TYR A 187 6.25 9.15 3.47
N GLN A 188 6.17 7.86 3.15
CA GLN A 188 5.46 6.90 3.97
C GLN A 188 6.14 6.68 5.33
N GLU A 189 7.46 6.65 5.38
CA GLU A 189 8.23 6.54 6.63
C GLU A 189 8.05 7.79 7.50
N ASN A 190 8.10 8.98 6.91
CA ASN A 190 7.86 10.24 7.62
C ASN A 190 6.42 10.30 8.16
N MET A 191 5.42 9.88 7.39
CA MET A 191 4.03 9.79 7.84
C MET A 191 3.88 8.82 9.02
N ASN A 192 4.50 7.64 8.95
CA ASN A 192 4.47 6.67 10.04
C ASN A 192 5.09 7.26 11.32
N HIS A 193 6.23 7.92 11.18
CA HIS A 193 6.91 8.55 12.32
C HIS A 193 6.07 9.66 12.96
N TYR A 194 5.43 10.49 12.15
CA TYR A 194 4.51 11.52 12.63
C TYR A 194 3.34 10.91 13.42
N VAL A 195 2.67 9.90 12.86
CA VAL A 195 1.53 9.22 13.51
C VAL A 195 1.95 8.56 14.82
N ILE A 196 3.11 7.89 14.84
CA ILE A 196 3.64 7.26 16.06
C ILE A 196 3.85 8.31 17.15
N THR A 197 4.46 9.45 16.80
CA THR A 197 4.71 10.54 17.76
C THR A 197 3.41 11.11 18.29
N GLU A 198 2.43 11.35 17.42
CA GLU A 198 1.11 11.88 17.82
C GLU A 198 0.34 10.91 18.75
N GLU A 199 0.36 9.60 18.43
CA GLU A 199 -0.30 8.60 19.27
C GLU A 199 0.38 8.44 20.64
N TYR A 200 1.71 8.52 20.71
CA TYR A 200 2.40 8.56 22.01
C TYR A 200 2.02 9.79 22.84
N CYS A 201 1.90 10.97 22.22
CA CYS A 201 1.41 12.16 22.92
C CYS A 201 0.00 11.95 23.47
N LYS A 202 -0.94 11.44 22.68
CA LYS A 202 -2.31 11.13 23.11
C LYS A 202 -2.36 10.11 24.24
N MET A 203 -1.54 9.05 24.17
CA MET A 203 -1.44 8.05 25.25
C MET A 203 -0.94 8.68 26.55
N HIS A 204 0.01 9.59 26.46
CA HIS A 204 0.56 10.27 27.61
C HIS A 204 -0.45 11.24 28.26
N GLU A 205 -1.22 11.96 27.47
CA GLU A 205 -2.31 12.84 27.93
C GLU A 205 -3.40 12.04 28.64
N ARG A 206 -3.90 10.96 28.05
CA ARG A 206 -4.90 10.06 28.67
C ARG A 206 -4.40 9.46 29.98
N SER A 207 -3.10 9.18 30.08
CA SER A 207 -2.47 8.67 31.31
C SER A 207 -2.42 9.72 32.42
N LYS A 208 -2.32 11.01 32.10
CA LYS A 208 -2.36 12.12 33.06
C LYS A 208 -3.77 12.36 33.54
N GLU A 209 -4.76 12.41 32.66
CA GLU A 209 -6.18 12.60 33.04
C GLU A 209 -6.66 11.49 33.99
N HIS A 210 -6.21 10.27 33.82
CA HIS A 210 -6.57 9.15 34.66
C HIS A 210 -5.93 9.22 36.07
N LYS A 211 -4.81 9.93 36.21
CA LYS A 211 -4.14 10.15 37.49
C LYS A 211 -4.69 11.35 38.26
N GLU A 212 -5.23 12.35 37.58
CA GLU A 212 -5.82 13.54 38.19
C GLU A 212 -7.29 13.34 38.62
N GLY A 213 -7.96 12.33 38.05
CA GLY A 213 -9.35 11.97 38.40
C GLY A 213 -9.51 10.87 39.45
N SER A 214 -8.42 10.41 40.10
CA SER A 214 -8.41 9.36 41.12
C SER A 214 -7.87 9.90 42.44
#